data_a954dea5d19df91ec450374b5e594411
#
_entry.id   a954dea5d19df91ec450374b5e594411
#
_cell.length_a   1.000
_cell.length_b   1.000
_cell.length_c   1.000
_cell.angle_alpha   90.00
_cell.angle_beta   90.00
_cell.angle_gamma   90.00
#
_symmetry.space_group_name_H-M   'P 1'
#
loop_
_entity.id
_entity.type
_entity.pdbx_description
1 polymer ?
#
loop_
_entity_poly.entity_id
_entity_poly.type
_entity_poly.pdbx_seq_one_letter_code
_entity_poly.pdbx_strand_id
1 'polypeptide(L)'
;MYQRFLKFPAQTAGRRSDAPEGAANMAEAISSNFIYNIIDEDLKSGKHPEGIHTRFPPEPNGYLHIGHAKSICLNFGTAEKYAGLCNLRFDDTNPTKEDTEYVDSIQEDIKWLGFSWGDRRYYASDYFEKLYEYACALIEQGLAYVDDLTAEEIRAYRGTLTEPGKESPCRSRSVAENLALFERMKAGEFPDGSRVLRAKIDMASPNITMRDPVIYRIAHAVHHRTGDAWCIYPMYDFAHPLSDAIENITHSLCTLEFEDHRPFYDWLLEVLGFDKNTRPRQIEFARLNVTNTITSKRKLRQLVEEGHVRGWDDPRMPTISGLRRRGYTPASIRDFCERIGVAKSNSTVDVAMLEHCVREDLNEHAARVMAVLHPLKVVLTNYPEDKSEELLAENHPTRGGKRYVPFSRELYIEREDFMEEPPKKFFRLRPGGEVRLKHAYIIKCEEVVKDEKGEITELRCTYDPESKSGGSAANRKVKGTLHWVSANDALDAEVRLYDYLLKTDNEETTADFIASLNPHSLEVIEGAKVEPSLARTAEGTHYQFLRTGYFVVDKDTRPDRLVFNRVVGLKDSWGKVKG
;
A
#
# COMPACT_ATOMS: atom_id res chain seq x y z
N MET A 1 31.15 0.88 43.62
CA MET A 1 31.78 2.17 44.01
C MET A 1 31.16 3.27 43.19
N TYR A 2 30.53 4.20 43.89
CA TYR A 2 30.02 5.50 43.58
C TYR A 2 28.74 5.63 42.72
N GLN A 3 27.62 5.58 43.47
CA GLN A 3 26.38 6.37 43.21
C GLN A 3 26.69 7.85 43.42
N ARG A 4 26.13 8.74 42.59
CA ARG A 4 25.83 10.12 42.97
C ARG A 4 24.46 10.54 42.46
N PHE A 5 23.59 10.79 43.44
CA PHE A 5 22.29 11.48 43.38
C PHE A 5 22.47 12.95 42.98
N LEU A 6 21.58 13.47 42.14
CA LEU A 6 21.27 14.89 42.11
C LEU A 6 19.75 15.06 42.29
N LYS A 7 19.40 15.63 43.43
CA LYS A 7 18.07 16.15 43.79
C LYS A 7 17.86 17.51 43.12
N PHE A 8 16.67 17.74 42.57
CA PHE A 8 16.15 19.08 42.27
C PHE A 8 15.06 19.43 43.27
N PRO A 9 14.96 20.71 43.71
CA PRO A 9 14.04 21.15 44.75
C PRO A 9 12.66 21.44 44.22
N ALA A 10 11.66 21.19 45.07
CA ALA A 10 10.26 21.58 44.91
C ALA A 10 10.12 23.12 44.93
N GLN A 11 9.37 23.67 44.01
CA GLN A 11 8.84 25.02 44.09
C GLN A 11 7.32 25.00 44.14
N THR A 12 6.86 25.81 45.03
CA THR A 12 5.52 26.03 45.60
C THR A 12 4.47 26.55 44.63
N ALA A 13 3.24 26.23 44.97
CA ALA A 13 1.98 26.62 44.38
C ALA A 13 1.78 28.15 44.17
N GLY A 14 1.05 28.50 43.11
CA GLY A 14 0.37 29.78 43.05
C GLY A 14 -0.11 30.23 41.68
N ARG A 15 -1.44 30.16 41.51
CA ARG A 15 -2.34 30.90 40.62
C ARG A 15 -2.99 30.09 39.48
N ARG A 16 -4.26 29.84 39.71
CA ARG A 16 -5.26 29.56 38.68
C ARG A 16 -5.33 30.73 37.70
N SER A 17 -5.24 30.42 36.40
CA SER A 17 -5.73 31.30 35.34
C SER A 17 -6.67 30.47 34.49
N ASP A 18 -7.88 30.98 34.37
CA ASP A 18 -8.97 30.42 33.58
C ASP A 18 -8.54 30.27 32.12
N ALA A 19 -8.42 29.03 31.64
CA ALA A 19 -8.36 28.71 30.22
C ALA A 19 -9.80 28.43 29.74
N PRO A 20 -10.21 28.90 28.56
CA PRO A 20 -11.55 28.70 28.06
C PRO A 20 -11.83 27.22 27.78
N GLU A 21 -12.99 26.75 28.28
CA GLU A 21 -13.53 25.38 28.15
C GLU A 21 -13.82 24.92 26.69
N GLY A 22 -13.28 25.60 25.69
CA GLY A 22 -13.52 25.29 24.28
C GLY A 22 -12.43 24.47 23.58
N ALA A 23 -11.26 24.25 24.22
CA ALA A 23 -10.11 23.59 23.55
C ALA A 23 -9.98 22.07 23.81
N ALA A 24 -10.76 21.51 24.74
CA ALA A 24 -10.68 20.09 25.12
C ALA A 24 -11.57 19.16 24.26
N ASN A 25 -12.42 19.68 23.38
CA ASN A 25 -13.37 18.86 22.60
C ASN A 25 -12.99 18.65 21.11
N MET A 26 -11.79 18.99 20.69
CA MET A 26 -11.34 18.72 19.31
C MET A 26 -10.33 17.56 19.16
N ALA A 27 -10.01 16.84 20.25
CA ALA A 27 -8.99 15.77 20.23
C ALA A 27 -9.56 14.34 20.22
N GLU A 28 -10.88 14.13 20.18
CA GLU A 28 -11.50 12.79 20.21
C GLU A 28 -12.70 12.65 19.27
N ALA A 29 -12.57 13.00 18.03
CA ALA A 29 -13.39 12.38 16.99
C ALA A 29 -12.60 11.23 16.34
N ILE A 30 -12.21 10.24 17.14
CA ILE A 30 -11.76 8.96 16.62
C ILE A 30 -12.96 8.37 15.88
N SER A 31 -12.85 8.21 14.56
CA SER A 31 -13.93 7.69 13.74
C SER A 31 -14.39 6.34 14.29
N SER A 32 -15.56 6.31 14.92
CA SER A 32 -16.19 5.07 15.33
C SER A 32 -16.61 4.32 14.07
N ASN A 33 -16.26 3.06 13.96
CA ASN A 33 -16.76 2.19 12.91
C ASN A 33 -17.51 1.00 13.53
N PHE A 34 -18.30 0.28 12.72
CA PHE A 34 -19.14 -0.79 13.23
C PHE A 34 -18.33 -1.95 13.89
N ILE A 35 -17.07 -2.18 13.49
CA ILE A 35 -16.19 -3.18 14.12
C ILE A 35 -15.84 -2.73 15.54
N TYR A 36 -15.46 -1.47 15.72
CA TYR A 36 -15.17 -0.91 17.05
C TYR A 36 -16.40 -0.94 17.94
N ASN A 37 -17.59 -0.67 17.41
CA ASN A 37 -18.84 -0.77 18.18
C ASN A 37 -19.08 -2.23 18.67
N ILE A 38 -18.82 -3.23 17.83
CA ILE A 38 -18.91 -4.64 18.21
C ILE A 38 -17.89 -4.98 19.30
N ILE A 39 -16.65 -4.56 19.15
CA ILE A 39 -15.59 -4.78 20.15
C ILE A 39 -15.95 -4.13 21.47
N ASP A 40 -16.43 -2.88 21.44
CA ASP A 40 -16.84 -2.15 22.64
C ASP A 40 -18.01 -2.85 23.37
N GLU A 41 -18.97 -3.41 22.63
CA GLU A 41 -20.08 -4.19 23.19
C GLU A 41 -19.59 -5.51 23.82
N ASP A 42 -18.70 -6.23 23.14
CA ASP A 42 -18.13 -7.47 23.64
C ASP A 42 -17.30 -7.22 24.91
N LEU A 43 -16.50 -6.16 24.98
CA LEU A 43 -15.76 -5.76 26.18
C LEU A 43 -16.70 -5.35 27.34
N LYS A 44 -17.75 -4.56 27.07
CA LYS A 44 -18.75 -4.18 28.08
C LYS A 44 -19.50 -5.38 28.65
N SER A 45 -19.74 -6.40 27.83
CA SER A 45 -20.40 -7.63 28.27
C SER A 45 -19.48 -8.60 29.02
N GLY A 46 -18.21 -8.26 29.20
CA GLY A 46 -17.20 -9.07 29.90
C GLY A 46 -16.64 -10.22 29.07
N LYS A 47 -16.85 -10.23 27.76
CA LYS A 47 -16.16 -11.14 26.87
C LYS A 47 -14.70 -10.76 26.71
N HIS A 48 -13.86 -11.76 26.45
CA HIS A 48 -12.42 -11.57 26.19
C HIS A 48 -11.70 -10.76 27.27
N PRO A 49 -11.72 -11.20 28.54
CA PRO A 49 -11.12 -10.49 29.67
C PRO A 49 -9.60 -10.31 29.52
N GLU A 50 -8.96 -11.12 28.68
CA GLU A 50 -7.52 -11.06 28.41
C GLU A 50 -7.14 -10.00 27.36
N GLY A 51 -8.14 -9.28 26.82
CA GLY A 51 -7.93 -8.21 25.83
C GLY A 51 -8.27 -8.63 24.41
N ILE A 52 -8.06 -7.70 23.49
CA ILE A 52 -8.37 -7.88 22.07
C ILE A 52 -7.21 -8.52 21.34
N HIS A 53 -7.50 -9.55 20.57
CA HIS A 53 -6.52 -10.28 19.78
C HIS A 53 -7.05 -10.46 18.36
N THR A 54 -6.39 -9.85 17.40
CA THR A 54 -6.67 -9.94 15.97
C THR A 54 -5.55 -10.70 15.23
N ARG A 55 -5.70 -10.93 13.95
CA ARG A 55 -4.65 -11.49 13.11
C ARG A 55 -4.75 -11.01 11.67
N PHE A 56 -3.64 -10.91 10.98
CA PHE A 56 -3.55 -10.79 9.54
C PHE A 56 -3.08 -12.12 8.95
N PRO A 57 -3.93 -12.83 8.15
CA PRO A 57 -3.64 -14.19 7.69
C PRO A 57 -3.39 -14.25 6.18
N PRO A 58 -2.27 -13.72 5.65
CA PRO A 58 -2.02 -13.76 4.22
C PRO A 58 -1.66 -15.17 3.74
N GLU A 59 -2.16 -15.55 2.55
CA GLU A 59 -1.58 -16.67 1.80
C GLU A 59 -0.23 -16.24 1.20
N PRO A 60 0.86 -17.01 1.40
CA PRO A 60 2.19 -16.69 0.83
C PRO A 60 2.30 -17.09 -0.66
N ASN A 61 1.41 -16.58 -1.50
CA ASN A 61 1.24 -16.92 -2.92
C ASN A 61 1.32 -15.70 -3.87
N GLY A 62 1.88 -14.59 -3.40
CA GLY A 62 2.08 -13.36 -4.17
C GLY A 62 2.37 -12.14 -3.30
N TYR A 63 2.79 -11.07 -3.93
CA TYR A 63 3.06 -9.79 -3.28
C TYR A 63 1.75 -9.12 -2.80
N LEU A 64 1.84 -8.41 -1.68
CA LEU A 64 0.72 -7.64 -1.16
C LEU A 64 0.49 -6.38 -2.00
N HIS A 65 -0.76 -5.96 -2.10
CA HIS A 65 -1.17 -4.76 -2.82
C HIS A 65 -1.99 -3.82 -1.91
N ILE A 66 -2.37 -2.65 -2.41
CA ILE A 66 -3.10 -1.62 -1.66
C ILE A 66 -4.36 -2.14 -0.96
N GLY A 67 -5.05 -3.13 -1.54
CA GLY A 67 -6.19 -3.79 -0.90
C GLY A 67 -5.82 -4.51 0.40
N HIS A 68 -4.65 -5.16 0.44
CA HIS A 68 -4.12 -5.78 1.65
C HIS A 68 -3.68 -4.74 2.68
N ALA A 69 -3.17 -3.58 2.26
CA ALA A 69 -2.80 -2.49 3.17
C ALA A 69 -3.98 -2.08 4.06
N LYS A 70 -5.21 -2.01 3.52
CA LYS A 70 -6.42 -1.75 4.30
C LYS A 70 -6.64 -2.81 5.39
N SER A 71 -6.51 -4.09 5.04
CA SER A 71 -6.67 -5.20 6.00
C SER A 71 -5.58 -5.19 7.07
N ILE A 72 -4.33 -4.89 6.70
CA ILE A 72 -3.21 -4.74 7.64
C ILE A 72 -3.49 -3.60 8.61
N CYS A 73 -3.81 -2.40 8.09
CA CYS A 73 -4.11 -1.23 8.90
C CYS A 73 -5.31 -1.49 9.84
N LEU A 74 -6.33 -2.22 9.38
CA LEU A 74 -7.48 -2.55 10.20
C LEU A 74 -7.12 -3.52 11.33
N ASN A 75 -6.45 -4.65 11.03
CA ASN A 75 -6.13 -5.66 12.03
C ASN A 75 -5.11 -5.17 13.05
N PHE A 76 -3.97 -4.63 12.59
CA PHE A 76 -2.94 -4.09 13.49
C PHE A 76 -3.40 -2.82 14.18
N GLY A 77 -4.08 -1.90 13.47
CA GLY A 77 -4.62 -0.67 14.06
C GLY A 77 -5.71 -0.93 15.09
N THR A 78 -6.54 -1.97 14.93
CA THR A 78 -7.48 -2.41 15.97
C THR A 78 -6.72 -2.87 17.21
N ALA A 79 -5.70 -3.70 17.07
CA ALA A 79 -4.88 -4.14 18.18
C ALA A 79 -4.21 -2.93 18.89
N GLU A 80 -3.60 -2.01 18.14
CA GLU A 80 -3.00 -0.78 18.70
C GLU A 80 -4.03 0.05 19.49
N LYS A 81 -5.24 0.27 18.92
CA LYS A 81 -6.31 1.07 19.55
C LYS A 81 -6.77 0.50 20.89
N TYR A 82 -6.87 -0.81 20.99
CA TYR A 82 -7.35 -1.48 22.22
C TYR A 82 -6.21 -2.01 23.11
N ALA A 83 -4.96 -1.59 22.87
CA ALA A 83 -3.77 -2.09 23.57
C ALA A 83 -3.70 -3.62 23.59
N GLY A 84 -4.18 -4.25 22.53
CA GLY A 84 -4.27 -5.69 22.33
C GLY A 84 -3.13 -6.24 21.49
N LEU A 85 -3.34 -7.42 20.90
CA LEU A 85 -2.35 -8.15 20.12
C LEU A 85 -2.83 -8.34 18.67
N CYS A 86 -1.89 -8.42 17.73
CA CYS A 86 -2.16 -8.86 16.36
C CYS A 86 -1.11 -9.89 15.93
N ASN A 87 -1.58 -11.06 15.45
CA ASN A 87 -0.71 -12.10 14.91
C ASN A 87 -0.49 -11.92 13.42
N LEU A 88 0.68 -12.32 12.93
CA LEU A 88 0.91 -12.62 11.53
C LEU A 88 0.84 -14.13 11.35
N ARG A 89 -0.21 -14.64 10.71
CA ARG A 89 -0.36 -16.08 10.42
C ARG A 89 -0.37 -16.30 8.92
N PHE A 90 0.65 -16.95 8.40
CA PHE A 90 0.64 -17.39 7.01
C PHE A 90 -0.34 -18.55 6.85
N ASP A 91 -1.33 -18.36 5.97
CA ASP A 91 -2.25 -19.42 5.56
C ASP A 91 -1.60 -20.25 4.45
N ASP A 92 -0.78 -21.20 4.88
CA ASP A 92 -0.01 -22.09 4.02
C ASP A 92 -0.64 -23.49 3.94
N THR A 93 -1.96 -23.55 3.77
CA THR A 93 -2.71 -24.80 3.63
C THR A 93 -2.67 -25.39 2.21
N ASN A 94 -2.16 -24.66 1.22
CA ASN A 94 -2.11 -25.09 -0.17
C ASN A 94 -0.66 -25.32 -0.66
N PRO A 95 -0.17 -26.59 -0.69
CA PRO A 95 1.23 -26.90 -0.92
C PRO A 95 1.76 -26.51 -2.33
N THR A 96 0.88 -26.20 -3.29
CA THR A 96 1.28 -26.00 -4.69
C THR A 96 1.52 -24.55 -5.11
N LYS A 97 1.31 -23.57 -4.20
CA LYS A 97 1.30 -22.14 -4.57
C LYS A 97 2.20 -21.25 -3.71
N GLU A 98 2.87 -21.82 -2.74
CA GLU A 98 3.54 -21.09 -1.68
C GLU A 98 5.04 -21.00 -1.91
N ASP A 99 5.62 -19.80 -1.69
CA ASP A 99 7.04 -19.54 -1.84
C ASP A 99 7.59 -18.70 -0.69
N THR A 100 8.82 -18.98 -0.29
CA THR A 100 9.54 -18.22 0.75
C THR A 100 9.78 -16.76 0.36
N GLU A 101 9.93 -16.46 -0.93
CA GLU A 101 10.02 -15.08 -1.43
C GLU A 101 8.81 -14.24 -1.00
N TYR A 102 7.60 -14.81 -1.12
CA TYR A 102 6.39 -14.11 -0.71
C TYR A 102 6.28 -13.94 0.79
N VAL A 103 6.72 -14.93 1.58
CA VAL A 103 6.79 -14.83 3.05
C VAL A 103 7.66 -13.65 3.46
N ASP A 104 8.83 -13.48 2.87
CA ASP A 104 9.77 -12.40 3.19
C ASP A 104 9.22 -11.04 2.76
N SER A 105 8.68 -10.94 1.54
CA SER A 105 8.05 -9.72 1.04
C SER A 105 6.88 -9.25 1.91
N ILE A 106 6.01 -10.17 2.34
CA ILE A 106 4.88 -9.86 3.21
C ILE A 106 5.34 -9.28 4.54
N GLN A 107 6.37 -9.88 5.15
CA GLN A 107 6.93 -9.39 6.40
C GLN A 107 7.56 -7.99 6.24
N GLU A 108 8.27 -7.78 5.15
CA GLU A 108 8.87 -6.48 4.84
C GLU A 108 7.80 -5.39 4.66
N ASP A 109 6.74 -5.69 3.93
CA ASP A 109 5.64 -4.76 3.67
C ASP A 109 4.90 -4.34 4.95
N ILE A 110 4.63 -5.29 5.87
CA ILE A 110 3.97 -4.99 7.15
C ILE A 110 4.87 -4.12 8.03
N LYS A 111 6.17 -4.44 8.11
CA LYS A 111 7.15 -3.63 8.86
C LYS A 111 7.29 -2.24 8.26
N TRP A 112 7.33 -2.14 6.95
CA TRP A 112 7.40 -0.85 6.27
C TRP A 112 6.17 0.02 6.54
N LEU A 113 4.97 -0.57 6.61
CA LEU A 113 3.76 0.16 7.03
C LEU A 113 3.80 0.62 8.50
N GLY A 114 4.82 0.24 9.27
CA GLY A 114 5.03 0.65 10.66
C GLY A 114 4.44 -0.28 11.70
N PHE A 115 4.03 -1.50 11.31
CA PHE A 115 3.45 -2.48 12.22
C PHE A 115 4.43 -3.57 12.63
N SER A 116 4.16 -4.20 13.76
CA SER A 116 4.94 -5.30 14.29
C SER A 116 4.04 -6.35 14.94
N TRP A 117 4.35 -7.61 14.68
CA TRP A 117 3.71 -8.75 15.34
C TRP A 117 4.54 -9.29 16.52
N GLY A 118 5.71 -8.73 16.80
CA GLY A 118 6.65 -9.24 17.80
C GLY A 118 7.15 -10.64 17.43
N ASP A 119 6.95 -11.60 18.34
CA ASP A 119 7.26 -13.02 18.17
C ASP A 119 6.06 -13.87 17.67
N ARG A 120 4.90 -13.24 17.46
CA ARG A 120 3.63 -13.89 17.08
C ARG A 120 3.52 -14.07 15.55
N ARG A 121 4.49 -14.79 14.99
CA ARG A 121 4.46 -15.25 13.59
C ARG A 121 4.15 -16.75 13.59
N TYR A 122 3.05 -17.12 12.97
CA TYR A 122 2.54 -18.49 12.88
C TYR A 122 2.31 -18.90 11.44
N TYR A 123 2.14 -20.19 11.24
CA TYR A 123 1.78 -20.80 9.98
C TYR A 123 0.62 -21.77 10.22
N ALA A 124 -0.32 -21.87 9.29
CA ALA A 124 -1.39 -22.86 9.38
C ALA A 124 -0.82 -24.29 9.42
N SER A 125 0.32 -24.53 8.73
CA SER A 125 1.04 -25.79 8.75
C SER A 125 1.62 -26.18 10.13
N ASP A 126 1.80 -25.23 11.05
CA ASP A 126 2.20 -25.55 12.43
C ASP A 126 1.11 -26.35 13.18
N TYR A 127 -0.13 -26.28 12.71
CA TYR A 127 -1.30 -26.88 13.33
C TYR A 127 -1.81 -28.14 12.60
N PHE A 128 -1.16 -28.63 11.56
CA PHE A 128 -1.67 -29.75 10.74
C PHE A 128 -2.01 -30.99 11.55
N GLU A 129 -1.18 -31.36 12.53
CA GLU A 129 -1.50 -32.51 13.40
C GLU A 129 -2.74 -32.23 14.27
N LYS A 130 -2.85 -31.03 14.83
CA LYS A 130 -4.00 -30.63 15.64
C LYS A 130 -5.29 -30.54 14.81
N LEU A 131 -5.19 -30.04 13.59
CA LEU A 131 -6.30 -30.00 12.65
C LEU A 131 -6.75 -31.42 12.27
N TYR A 132 -5.81 -32.35 12.09
CA TYR A 132 -6.13 -33.75 11.86
C TYR A 132 -6.87 -34.38 13.06
N GLU A 133 -6.43 -34.12 14.29
CA GLU A 133 -7.12 -34.57 15.51
C GLU A 133 -8.55 -34.04 15.57
N TYR A 134 -8.79 -32.75 15.25
CA TYR A 134 -10.13 -32.19 15.20
C TYR A 134 -11.01 -32.82 14.09
N ALA A 135 -10.42 -33.14 12.95
CA ALA A 135 -11.13 -33.85 11.88
C ALA A 135 -11.54 -35.28 12.33
N CYS A 136 -10.65 -36.01 13.03
CA CYS A 136 -10.99 -37.30 13.63
C CYS A 136 -12.12 -37.16 14.67
N ALA A 137 -12.08 -36.13 15.52
CA ALA A 137 -13.13 -35.87 16.50
C ALA A 137 -14.49 -35.61 15.85
N LEU A 138 -14.56 -34.93 14.71
CA LEU A 138 -15.79 -34.78 13.94
C LEU A 138 -16.31 -36.12 13.38
N ILE A 139 -15.40 -36.99 12.91
CA ILE A 139 -15.78 -38.34 12.44
C ILE A 139 -16.34 -39.17 13.61
N GLU A 140 -15.67 -39.14 14.76
CA GLU A 140 -16.11 -39.86 15.97
C GLU A 140 -17.49 -39.43 16.46
N GLN A 141 -17.82 -38.14 16.31
CA GLN A 141 -19.14 -37.59 16.59
C GLN A 141 -20.20 -37.88 15.48
N GLY A 142 -19.78 -38.50 14.37
CA GLY A 142 -20.66 -38.74 13.22
C GLY A 142 -20.98 -37.46 12.43
N LEU A 143 -20.17 -36.42 12.60
CA LEU A 143 -20.31 -35.10 11.96
C LEU A 143 -19.39 -34.89 10.77
N ALA A 144 -18.61 -35.92 10.37
CA ALA A 144 -17.84 -35.94 9.14
C ALA A 144 -17.79 -37.34 8.53
N TYR A 145 -17.62 -37.42 7.21
CA TYR A 145 -17.53 -38.67 6.46
C TYR A 145 -16.57 -38.54 5.27
N VAL A 146 -15.91 -39.64 4.94
CA VAL A 146 -15.09 -39.75 3.74
C VAL A 146 -16.02 -39.97 2.53
N ASP A 147 -15.86 -39.14 1.51
CA ASP A 147 -16.64 -39.18 0.27
C ASP A 147 -15.76 -39.58 -0.91
N ASP A 148 -16.25 -40.53 -1.73
CA ASP A 148 -15.56 -41.01 -2.93
C ASP A 148 -16.00 -40.26 -4.20
N LEU A 149 -16.91 -39.30 -4.08
CA LEU A 149 -17.37 -38.49 -5.21
C LEU A 149 -16.24 -37.55 -5.68
N THR A 150 -16.14 -37.44 -6.99
CA THR A 150 -15.26 -36.45 -7.64
C THR A 150 -15.71 -35.01 -7.36
N ALA A 151 -14.83 -34.05 -7.59
CA ALA A 151 -15.16 -32.63 -7.43
C ALA A 151 -16.35 -32.19 -8.30
N GLU A 152 -16.50 -32.77 -9.49
CA GLU A 152 -17.64 -32.50 -10.40
C GLU A 152 -18.94 -33.08 -9.84
N GLU A 153 -18.93 -34.32 -9.37
CA GLU A 153 -20.06 -34.97 -8.75
C GLU A 153 -20.48 -34.26 -7.47
N ILE A 154 -19.53 -33.86 -6.60
CA ILE A 154 -19.83 -33.07 -5.40
C ILE A 154 -20.53 -31.76 -5.78
N ARG A 155 -20.06 -31.09 -6.84
CA ARG A 155 -20.68 -29.85 -7.32
C ARG A 155 -22.10 -30.10 -7.81
N ALA A 156 -22.32 -31.18 -8.56
CA ALA A 156 -23.67 -31.58 -9.04
C ALA A 156 -24.60 -31.96 -7.87
N TYR A 157 -24.10 -32.71 -6.88
CA TYR A 157 -24.88 -33.13 -5.71
C TYR A 157 -25.21 -31.95 -4.78
N ARG A 158 -24.36 -30.92 -4.74
CA ARG A 158 -24.58 -29.73 -3.90
C ARG A 158 -25.83 -28.92 -4.30
N GLY A 159 -26.30 -29.05 -5.54
CA GLY A 159 -27.47 -28.34 -6.06
C GLY A 159 -27.18 -26.87 -6.38
N THR A 160 -28.24 -26.07 -6.43
CA THR A 160 -28.18 -24.64 -6.77
C THR A 160 -28.76 -23.78 -5.63
N LEU A 161 -28.80 -22.48 -5.79
CA LEU A 161 -29.45 -21.57 -4.82
C LEU A 161 -30.96 -21.83 -4.69
N THR A 162 -31.59 -22.36 -5.74
CA THR A 162 -33.04 -22.62 -5.81
C THR A 162 -33.41 -24.09 -5.64
N GLU A 163 -32.42 -25.00 -5.76
CA GLU A 163 -32.64 -26.44 -5.65
C GLU A 163 -31.78 -26.99 -4.50
N PRO A 164 -32.35 -27.80 -3.60
CA PRO A 164 -31.60 -28.45 -2.53
C PRO A 164 -30.56 -29.42 -3.09
N GLY A 165 -29.54 -29.69 -2.30
CA GLY A 165 -28.56 -30.70 -2.62
C GLY A 165 -29.08 -32.13 -2.41
N LYS A 166 -28.33 -33.10 -2.94
CA LYS A 166 -28.54 -34.53 -2.76
C LYS A 166 -27.50 -35.11 -1.83
N GLU A 167 -27.92 -36.05 -0.98
CA GLU A 167 -26.98 -36.76 -0.11
C GLU A 167 -26.05 -37.66 -0.94
N SER A 168 -24.75 -37.67 -0.57
CA SER A 168 -23.82 -38.63 -1.14
C SER A 168 -24.13 -40.06 -0.70
N PRO A 169 -23.93 -41.07 -1.55
CA PRO A 169 -24.03 -42.47 -1.16
C PRO A 169 -23.10 -42.82 0.02
N CYS A 170 -22.00 -42.10 0.17
CA CYS A 170 -21.03 -42.34 1.23
C CYS A 170 -21.43 -41.72 2.59
N ARG A 171 -22.47 -40.89 2.64
CA ARG A 171 -22.90 -40.13 3.83
C ARG A 171 -23.37 -41.04 4.99
N SER A 172 -23.77 -42.26 4.68
CA SER A 172 -24.25 -43.26 5.66
C SER A 172 -23.17 -44.22 6.18
N ARG A 173 -21.90 -44.06 5.78
CA ARG A 173 -20.78 -44.87 6.28
C ARG A 173 -20.67 -44.79 7.79
N SER A 174 -20.32 -45.91 8.42
CA SER A 174 -20.09 -45.97 9.87
C SER A 174 -18.91 -45.11 10.29
N VAL A 175 -18.88 -44.71 11.57
CA VAL A 175 -17.78 -43.98 12.17
C VAL A 175 -16.45 -44.76 12.03
N ALA A 176 -16.49 -46.06 12.33
CA ALA A 176 -15.28 -46.89 12.22
C ALA A 176 -14.72 -46.97 10.79
N GLU A 177 -15.59 -47.10 9.81
CA GLU A 177 -15.18 -47.11 8.38
C GLU A 177 -14.60 -45.78 7.96
N ASN A 178 -15.23 -44.65 8.34
CA ASN A 178 -14.72 -43.31 8.03
C ASN A 178 -13.37 -43.03 8.67
N LEU A 179 -13.14 -43.42 9.93
CA LEU A 179 -11.82 -43.30 10.62
C LEU A 179 -10.76 -44.10 9.88
N ALA A 180 -11.04 -45.37 9.57
CA ALA A 180 -10.09 -46.23 8.85
C ALA A 180 -9.74 -45.67 7.45
N LEU A 181 -10.74 -45.12 6.72
CA LEU A 181 -10.50 -44.50 5.41
C LEU A 181 -9.69 -43.20 5.54
N PHE A 182 -9.96 -42.36 6.54
CA PHE A 182 -9.26 -41.10 6.74
C PHE A 182 -7.80 -41.33 7.16
N GLU A 183 -7.53 -42.34 7.99
CA GLU A 183 -6.18 -42.78 8.34
C GLU A 183 -5.40 -43.23 7.08
N ARG A 184 -6.04 -44.05 6.21
CA ARG A 184 -5.45 -44.49 4.96
C ARG A 184 -5.26 -43.34 3.96
N MET A 185 -6.11 -42.30 3.99
CA MET A 185 -5.86 -41.06 3.22
C MET A 185 -4.59 -40.36 3.71
N LYS A 186 -4.37 -40.26 5.03
CA LYS A 186 -3.15 -39.70 5.64
C LYS A 186 -1.92 -40.55 5.29
N ALA A 187 -2.07 -41.85 5.22
CA ALA A 187 -1.01 -42.80 4.82
C ALA A 187 -0.63 -42.75 3.35
N GLY A 188 -1.34 -41.97 2.51
CA GLY A 188 -1.03 -41.82 1.10
C GLY A 188 -1.49 -42.98 0.20
N GLU A 189 -2.42 -43.82 0.67
CA GLU A 189 -2.86 -44.99 -0.07
C GLU A 189 -3.77 -44.67 -1.28
N PHE A 190 -4.25 -43.43 -1.39
CA PHE A 190 -5.23 -43.03 -2.39
C PHE A 190 -4.69 -41.91 -3.28
N PRO A 191 -4.96 -41.92 -4.60
CA PRO A 191 -4.54 -40.87 -5.51
C PRO A 191 -5.28 -39.55 -5.27
N ASP A 192 -4.70 -38.46 -5.77
CA ASP A 192 -5.30 -37.12 -5.73
C ASP A 192 -6.70 -37.12 -6.36
N GLY A 193 -7.61 -36.42 -5.72
CA GLY A 193 -8.99 -36.23 -6.20
C GLY A 193 -9.89 -37.48 -6.06
N SER A 194 -9.38 -38.62 -5.56
CA SER A 194 -10.17 -39.85 -5.41
C SER A 194 -11.06 -39.86 -4.17
N ARG A 195 -10.69 -39.12 -3.14
CA ARG A 195 -11.42 -39.00 -1.87
C ARG A 195 -11.23 -37.64 -1.23
N VAL A 196 -12.27 -37.24 -0.49
CA VAL A 196 -12.26 -36.05 0.35
C VAL A 196 -12.92 -36.35 1.69
N LEU A 197 -12.61 -35.59 2.73
CA LEU A 197 -13.39 -35.57 3.96
C LEU A 197 -14.39 -34.43 3.88
N ARG A 198 -15.66 -34.72 4.18
CA ARG A 198 -16.73 -33.71 4.20
C ARG A 198 -17.35 -33.60 5.59
N ALA A 199 -17.68 -32.38 6.00
CA ALA A 199 -18.55 -32.18 7.15
C ALA A 199 -19.96 -32.68 6.82
N LYS A 200 -20.65 -33.26 7.81
CA LYS A 200 -22.03 -33.80 7.69
C LYS A 200 -22.99 -32.83 8.37
N ILE A 201 -23.61 -31.95 7.59
CA ILE A 201 -24.47 -30.89 8.10
C ILE A 201 -25.88 -31.00 7.54
N ASP A 202 -26.21 -30.26 6.47
CA ASP A 202 -27.54 -30.22 5.86
C ASP A 202 -27.48 -29.96 4.37
N MET A 203 -27.79 -30.98 3.56
CA MET A 203 -27.80 -30.87 2.10
C MET A 203 -28.96 -30.02 1.56
N ALA A 204 -29.98 -29.71 2.39
CA ALA A 204 -31.08 -28.84 2.04
C ALA A 204 -30.89 -27.38 2.51
N SER A 205 -29.80 -27.07 3.15
CA SER A 205 -29.52 -25.70 3.63
C SER A 205 -29.67 -24.65 2.52
N PRO A 206 -30.32 -23.50 2.78
CA PRO A 206 -30.37 -22.39 1.82
C PRO A 206 -28.96 -21.81 1.59
N ASN A 207 -28.06 -21.95 2.55
CA ASN A 207 -26.63 -21.57 2.40
C ASN A 207 -25.86 -22.75 1.80
N ILE A 208 -25.38 -22.58 0.57
CA ILE A 208 -24.65 -23.61 -0.17
C ILE A 208 -23.36 -24.03 0.56
N THR A 209 -22.71 -23.14 1.32
CA THR A 209 -21.48 -23.44 2.06
C THR A 209 -21.73 -24.40 3.24
N MET A 210 -22.99 -24.58 3.66
CA MET A 210 -23.43 -25.52 4.70
C MET A 210 -23.87 -26.88 4.17
N ARG A 211 -23.84 -27.09 2.84
CA ARG A 211 -24.25 -28.35 2.20
C ARG A 211 -23.10 -29.33 2.14
N ASP A 212 -22.78 -29.94 3.29
CA ASP A 212 -21.69 -30.90 3.51
C ASP A 212 -20.38 -30.45 2.83
N PRO A 213 -19.75 -29.35 3.29
CA PRO A 213 -18.53 -28.81 2.67
C PRO A 213 -17.36 -29.77 2.80
N VAL A 214 -16.47 -29.73 1.83
CA VAL A 214 -15.18 -30.45 1.89
C VAL A 214 -14.29 -29.77 2.91
N ILE A 215 -13.73 -30.56 3.84
CA ILE A 215 -12.83 -30.07 4.90
C ILE A 215 -11.40 -30.57 4.77
N TYR A 216 -11.17 -31.72 4.09
CA TYR A 216 -9.85 -32.22 3.70
C TYR A 216 -9.83 -32.75 2.28
N ARG A 217 -8.71 -32.59 1.60
CA ARG A 217 -8.41 -33.15 0.29
C ARG A 217 -7.09 -33.90 0.27
N ILE A 218 -6.92 -34.81 -0.69
CA ILE A 218 -5.65 -35.48 -1.00
C ILE A 218 -4.88 -34.62 -2.00
N ALA A 219 -3.60 -34.37 -1.74
CA ALA A 219 -2.67 -33.72 -2.65
C ALA A 219 -1.24 -34.23 -2.39
N HIS A 220 -0.70 -35.02 -3.30
CA HIS A 220 0.69 -35.47 -3.23
C HIS A 220 1.61 -34.39 -3.81
N ALA A 221 1.97 -33.42 -2.95
CA ALA A 221 2.81 -32.30 -3.30
C ALA A 221 3.78 -31.99 -2.16
N VAL A 222 4.97 -31.48 -2.50
CA VAL A 222 5.94 -31.02 -1.52
C VAL A 222 5.51 -29.68 -0.97
N HIS A 223 5.25 -29.62 0.33
CA HIS A 223 4.90 -28.40 1.03
C HIS A 223 6.16 -27.62 1.43
N HIS A 224 6.17 -26.29 1.30
CA HIS A 224 7.35 -25.45 1.52
C HIS A 224 7.97 -25.56 2.93
N ARG A 225 7.20 -25.98 3.93
CA ARG A 225 7.69 -26.15 5.32
C ARG A 225 7.69 -27.60 5.81
N THR A 226 6.65 -28.36 5.50
CA THR A 226 6.51 -29.74 6.00
C THR A 226 7.05 -30.80 5.03
N GLY A 227 7.51 -30.38 3.85
CA GLY A 227 8.03 -31.28 2.84
C GLY A 227 6.97 -32.27 2.36
N ASP A 228 7.29 -33.56 2.42
CA ASP A 228 6.44 -34.70 2.02
C ASP A 228 5.77 -35.41 3.22
N ALA A 229 5.81 -34.80 4.42
CA ALA A 229 5.23 -35.37 5.62
C ALA A 229 3.70 -35.53 5.57
N TRP A 230 3.04 -34.76 4.71
CA TRP A 230 1.59 -34.75 4.53
C TRP A 230 1.22 -34.98 3.07
N CYS A 231 0.16 -35.74 2.84
CA CYS A 231 -0.48 -35.90 1.52
C CYS A 231 -1.99 -35.61 1.59
N ILE A 232 -2.51 -35.22 2.77
CA ILE A 232 -3.83 -34.65 2.94
C ILE A 232 -3.71 -33.25 3.53
N TYR A 233 -4.53 -32.33 3.06
CA TYR A 233 -4.47 -30.92 3.46
C TYR A 233 -5.87 -30.41 3.83
N PRO A 234 -5.97 -29.65 4.93
CA PRO A 234 -7.24 -29.05 5.33
C PRO A 234 -7.65 -27.97 4.30
N MET A 235 -8.94 -27.84 4.08
CA MET A 235 -9.48 -26.71 3.33
C MET A 235 -9.47 -25.47 4.21
N TYR A 236 -9.41 -24.29 3.56
CA TYR A 236 -9.39 -22.99 4.23
C TYR A 236 -10.49 -22.86 5.30
N ASP A 237 -11.74 -23.16 4.94
CA ASP A 237 -12.88 -23.01 5.83
C ASP A 237 -12.81 -23.89 7.08
N PHE A 238 -12.04 -24.98 7.06
CA PHE A 238 -11.76 -25.82 8.21
C PHE A 238 -10.57 -25.33 9.02
N ALA A 239 -9.46 -24.98 8.36
CA ALA A 239 -8.25 -24.57 9.03
C ALA A 239 -8.38 -23.20 9.71
N HIS A 240 -9.05 -22.25 9.07
CA HIS A 240 -9.17 -20.87 9.51
C HIS A 240 -9.80 -20.69 10.90
N PRO A 241 -11.03 -21.18 11.20
CA PRO A 241 -11.64 -21.04 12.52
C PRO A 241 -10.85 -21.75 13.63
N LEU A 242 -10.28 -22.90 13.32
CA LEU A 242 -9.51 -23.69 14.30
C LEU A 242 -8.16 -23.04 14.59
N SER A 243 -7.48 -22.50 13.60
CA SER A 243 -6.27 -21.72 13.81
C SER A 243 -6.55 -20.46 14.64
N ASP A 244 -7.66 -19.76 14.36
CA ASP A 244 -8.09 -18.62 15.18
C ASP A 244 -8.31 -19.02 16.65
N ALA A 245 -8.97 -20.16 16.88
CA ALA A 245 -9.22 -20.67 18.24
C ALA A 245 -7.92 -21.10 18.95
N ILE A 246 -7.01 -21.78 18.26
CA ILE A 246 -5.72 -22.21 18.80
C ILE A 246 -4.87 -21.00 19.22
N GLU A 247 -4.90 -19.93 18.43
CA GLU A 247 -4.15 -18.68 18.66
C GLU A 247 -4.85 -17.72 19.64
N ASN A 248 -6.00 -18.08 20.20
CA ASN A 248 -6.82 -17.24 21.07
C ASN A 248 -7.21 -15.90 20.41
N ILE A 249 -7.48 -15.91 19.10
CA ILE A 249 -8.02 -14.76 18.40
C ILE A 249 -9.40 -14.44 18.96
N THR A 250 -9.69 -13.18 19.24
CA THR A 250 -10.99 -12.74 19.74
C THR A 250 -11.90 -12.26 18.62
N HIS A 251 -11.38 -11.43 17.73
CA HIS A 251 -12.10 -10.83 16.61
C HIS A 251 -11.37 -11.17 15.31
N SER A 252 -11.99 -12.03 14.53
CA SER A 252 -11.51 -12.54 13.26
C SER A 252 -12.03 -11.66 12.14
N LEU A 253 -11.25 -10.63 11.74
CA LEU A 253 -11.64 -9.66 10.73
C LEU A 253 -11.30 -10.19 9.33
N CYS A 254 -12.29 -10.28 8.44
CA CYS A 254 -12.12 -10.76 7.06
C CYS A 254 -12.97 -9.96 6.07
N THR A 255 -12.82 -10.22 4.78
CA THR A 255 -13.59 -9.51 3.75
C THR A 255 -15.00 -10.11 3.56
N LEU A 256 -15.93 -9.32 2.98
CA LEU A 256 -17.34 -9.72 2.76
C LEU A 256 -17.50 -10.99 1.92
N GLU A 257 -16.51 -11.41 1.17
CA GLU A 257 -16.54 -12.66 0.42
C GLU A 257 -16.68 -13.92 1.31
N PHE A 258 -16.38 -13.78 2.60
CA PHE A 258 -16.50 -14.84 3.61
C PHE A 258 -17.79 -14.75 4.44
N GLU A 259 -18.72 -13.85 4.14
CA GLU A 259 -19.97 -13.70 4.90
C GLU A 259 -20.80 -14.98 4.89
N ASP A 260 -20.95 -15.61 3.74
CA ASP A 260 -21.67 -16.88 3.60
C ASP A 260 -20.94 -18.06 4.28
N HIS A 261 -19.64 -17.93 4.56
CA HIS A 261 -18.84 -18.94 5.23
C HIS A 261 -18.91 -18.86 6.76
N ARG A 262 -19.32 -17.71 7.34
CA ARG A 262 -19.44 -17.54 8.80
C ARG A 262 -20.32 -18.57 9.49
N PRO A 263 -21.48 -19.03 8.95
CA PRO A 263 -22.26 -20.10 9.58
C PRO A 263 -21.47 -21.40 9.76
N PHE A 264 -20.58 -21.74 8.83
CA PHE A 264 -19.69 -22.91 8.97
C PHE A 264 -18.60 -22.68 10.00
N TYR A 265 -18.02 -21.48 10.05
CA TYR A 265 -17.05 -21.05 11.07
C TYR A 265 -17.63 -21.23 12.48
N ASP A 266 -18.83 -20.72 12.72
CA ASP A 266 -19.52 -20.80 14.01
C ASP A 266 -19.91 -22.25 14.37
N TRP A 267 -20.46 -23.01 13.40
CA TRP A 267 -20.83 -24.41 13.56
C TRP A 267 -19.62 -25.27 13.97
N LEU A 268 -18.49 -25.11 13.31
CA LEU A 268 -17.29 -25.89 13.58
C LEU A 268 -16.79 -25.70 15.01
N LEU A 269 -16.71 -24.45 15.47
CA LEU A 269 -16.29 -24.13 16.82
C LEU A 269 -17.29 -24.65 17.88
N GLU A 270 -18.57 -24.62 17.57
CA GLU A 270 -19.63 -25.09 18.46
C GLU A 270 -19.59 -26.61 18.65
N VAL A 271 -19.55 -27.38 17.55
CA VAL A 271 -19.55 -28.85 17.63
C VAL A 271 -18.26 -29.43 18.21
N LEU A 272 -17.16 -28.71 18.13
CA LEU A 272 -15.89 -29.06 18.76
C LEU A 272 -15.78 -28.58 20.23
N GLY A 273 -16.83 -27.94 20.76
CA GLY A 273 -16.93 -27.60 22.17
C GLY A 273 -16.19 -26.35 22.61
N PHE A 274 -15.85 -25.45 21.72
CA PHE A 274 -15.26 -24.15 22.10
C PHE A 274 -16.28 -23.27 22.82
N ASP A 275 -15.89 -22.67 23.95
CA ASP A 275 -16.78 -21.86 24.77
C ASP A 275 -17.27 -20.62 24.00
N LYS A 276 -18.58 -20.45 23.93
CA LYS A 276 -19.26 -19.36 23.24
C LYS A 276 -18.82 -17.96 23.70
N ASN A 277 -18.36 -17.81 24.95
CA ASN A 277 -17.97 -16.52 25.53
C ASN A 277 -16.52 -16.14 25.20
N THR A 278 -15.67 -17.13 24.85
CA THR A 278 -14.24 -16.92 24.60
C THR A 278 -13.82 -17.30 23.20
N ARG A 279 -14.65 -18.07 22.46
CA ARG A 279 -14.34 -18.45 21.07
C ARG A 279 -14.24 -17.22 20.15
N PRO A 280 -13.41 -17.28 19.11
CA PRO A 280 -13.28 -16.18 18.15
C PRO A 280 -14.61 -15.86 17.47
N ARG A 281 -14.81 -14.59 17.11
CA ARG A 281 -15.97 -14.09 16.36
C ARG A 281 -15.52 -13.56 15.01
N GLN A 282 -16.04 -14.14 13.92
CA GLN A 282 -15.79 -13.64 12.58
C GLN A 282 -16.64 -12.39 12.29
N ILE A 283 -16.02 -11.37 11.72
CA ILE A 283 -16.63 -10.09 11.36
C ILE A 283 -16.14 -9.69 9.97
N GLU A 284 -17.07 -9.46 9.06
CA GLU A 284 -16.76 -9.15 7.67
C GLU A 284 -16.84 -7.64 7.41
N PHE A 285 -15.93 -7.17 6.55
CA PHE A 285 -15.88 -5.80 6.06
C PHE A 285 -15.66 -5.74 4.55
N ALA A 286 -16.08 -4.64 3.94
CA ALA A 286 -15.91 -4.42 2.51
C ALA A 286 -14.44 -4.35 2.09
N ARG A 287 -14.07 -5.11 1.07
CA ARG A 287 -12.75 -5.01 0.46
C ARG A 287 -12.54 -3.62 -0.15
N LEU A 288 -11.28 -3.22 -0.30
CA LEU A 288 -10.92 -1.98 -0.98
C LEU A 288 -10.85 -2.22 -2.49
N ASN A 289 -11.69 -1.50 -3.24
CA ASN A 289 -11.54 -1.33 -4.67
C ASN A 289 -11.11 0.13 -4.94
N VAL A 290 -10.14 0.32 -5.82
CA VAL A 290 -9.61 1.64 -6.19
C VAL A 290 -9.68 1.78 -7.69
N THR A 291 -10.12 2.95 -8.18
CA THR A 291 -10.13 3.25 -9.62
C THR A 291 -8.73 3.17 -10.22
N ASN A 292 -8.61 2.86 -11.50
CA ASN A 292 -7.32 2.75 -12.22
C ASN A 292 -6.30 1.77 -11.61
N THR A 293 -6.78 0.77 -10.83
CA THR A 293 -5.91 -0.11 -10.06
C THR A 293 -6.25 -1.58 -10.32
N ILE A 294 -5.25 -2.38 -10.65
CA ILE A 294 -5.38 -3.83 -10.85
C ILE A 294 -5.12 -4.53 -9.51
N THR A 295 -6.15 -5.20 -8.93
CA THR A 295 -6.03 -5.93 -7.66
C THR A 295 -6.06 -7.45 -7.82
N SER A 296 -6.30 -7.95 -9.03
CA SER A 296 -6.30 -9.38 -9.33
C SER A 296 -4.88 -9.96 -9.31
N LYS A 297 -4.57 -10.86 -8.37
CA LYS A 297 -3.26 -11.54 -8.27
C LYS A 297 -2.85 -12.20 -9.59
N ARG A 298 -3.80 -12.84 -10.29
CA ARG A 298 -3.53 -13.49 -11.59
C ARG A 298 -3.06 -12.47 -12.63
N LYS A 299 -3.74 -11.32 -12.73
CA LYS A 299 -3.38 -10.27 -13.69
C LYS A 299 -2.05 -9.61 -13.33
N LEU A 300 -1.80 -9.35 -12.03
CA LEU A 300 -0.52 -8.80 -11.57
C LEU A 300 0.65 -9.75 -11.89
N ARG A 301 0.46 -11.06 -11.69
CA ARG A 301 1.45 -12.07 -12.07
C ARG A 301 1.70 -12.07 -13.58
N GLN A 302 0.64 -12.04 -14.39
CA GLN A 302 0.74 -11.98 -15.85
C GLN A 302 1.55 -10.77 -16.31
N LEU A 303 1.34 -9.58 -15.72
CA LEU A 303 2.13 -8.38 -16.04
C LEU A 303 3.63 -8.57 -15.82
N VAL A 304 4.01 -9.28 -14.75
CA VAL A 304 5.42 -9.56 -14.43
C VAL A 304 5.99 -10.64 -15.34
N GLU A 305 5.28 -11.77 -15.49
CA GLU A 305 5.76 -12.93 -16.28
C GLU A 305 5.88 -12.61 -17.78
N GLU A 306 4.97 -11.79 -18.33
CA GLU A 306 4.99 -11.36 -19.73
C GLU A 306 5.86 -10.11 -19.96
N GLY A 307 6.48 -9.53 -18.92
CA GLY A 307 7.42 -8.42 -19.04
C GLY A 307 6.78 -7.05 -19.35
N HIS A 308 5.49 -6.87 -19.08
CA HIS A 308 4.82 -5.57 -19.21
C HIS A 308 5.25 -4.56 -18.15
N VAL A 309 5.77 -5.06 -17.04
CA VAL A 309 6.39 -4.29 -15.94
C VAL A 309 7.76 -4.89 -15.59
N ARG A 310 8.61 -4.13 -14.91
CA ARG A 310 9.99 -4.53 -14.60
C ARG A 310 10.10 -5.54 -13.45
N GLY A 311 9.01 -5.82 -12.76
CA GLY A 311 8.94 -6.75 -11.62
C GLY A 311 7.83 -6.36 -10.66
N TRP A 312 7.76 -7.05 -9.53
CA TRP A 312 6.74 -6.82 -8.51
C TRP A 312 6.84 -5.45 -7.82
N ASP A 313 8.03 -4.84 -7.84
CA ASP A 313 8.29 -3.51 -7.30
C ASP A 313 8.27 -2.40 -8.36
N ASP A 314 7.75 -2.67 -9.56
CA ASP A 314 7.57 -1.62 -10.57
C ASP A 314 6.67 -0.50 -10.00
N PRO A 315 7.09 0.78 -10.07
CA PRO A 315 6.32 1.90 -9.53
C PRO A 315 4.91 2.10 -10.12
N ARG A 316 4.57 1.41 -11.20
CA ARG A 316 3.23 1.39 -11.79
C ARG A 316 2.32 0.32 -11.18
N MET A 317 2.90 -0.63 -10.46
CA MET A 317 2.17 -1.71 -9.79
C MET A 317 1.51 -1.20 -8.50
N PRO A 318 0.28 -1.66 -8.19
CA PRO A 318 -0.37 -1.32 -6.93
C PRO A 318 0.08 -2.20 -5.75
N THR A 319 1.15 -2.96 -5.93
CA THR A 319 1.81 -3.72 -4.86
C THR A 319 2.38 -2.74 -3.82
N ILE A 320 2.45 -3.14 -2.57
CA ILE A 320 3.04 -2.29 -1.52
C ILE A 320 4.50 -1.99 -1.86
N SER A 321 5.25 -2.98 -2.37
CA SER A 321 6.62 -2.80 -2.83
C SER A 321 6.72 -1.81 -4.02
N GLY A 322 5.78 -1.85 -4.96
CA GLY A 322 5.70 -0.91 -6.08
C GLY A 322 5.37 0.51 -5.62
N LEU A 323 4.37 0.66 -4.73
CA LEU A 323 4.01 1.95 -4.15
C LEU A 323 5.18 2.55 -3.34
N ARG A 324 5.87 1.72 -2.54
CA ARG A 324 7.08 2.12 -1.80
C ARG A 324 8.17 2.63 -2.74
N ARG A 325 8.49 1.90 -3.80
CA ARG A 325 9.49 2.32 -4.79
C ARG A 325 9.06 3.56 -5.57
N ARG A 326 7.75 3.74 -5.80
CA ARG A 326 7.22 4.98 -6.36
C ARG A 326 7.39 6.18 -5.44
N GLY A 327 7.59 5.93 -4.13
CA GLY A 327 7.80 6.95 -3.12
C GLY A 327 6.56 7.30 -2.30
N TYR A 328 5.56 6.44 -2.29
CA TYR A 328 4.46 6.54 -1.32
C TYR A 328 5.01 6.26 0.07
N THR A 329 4.50 6.93 1.07
CA THR A 329 4.97 6.80 2.45
C THR A 329 4.03 5.93 3.28
N PRO A 330 4.53 5.24 4.32
CA PRO A 330 3.67 4.52 5.25
C PRO A 330 2.57 5.40 5.85
N ALA A 331 2.92 6.64 6.21
CA ALA A 331 1.99 7.60 6.79
C ALA A 331 0.84 7.93 5.83
N SER A 332 1.13 8.18 4.54
CA SER A 332 0.11 8.48 3.55
C SER A 332 -0.84 7.30 3.27
N ILE A 333 -0.32 6.05 3.28
CA ILE A 333 -1.16 4.86 3.09
C ILE A 333 -2.04 4.61 4.32
N ARG A 334 -1.51 4.78 5.53
CA ARG A 334 -2.28 4.66 6.77
C ARG A 334 -3.39 5.72 6.84
N ASP A 335 -3.07 6.96 6.54
CA ASP A 335 -4.03 8.07 6.47
C ASP A 335 -5.13 7.81 5.42
N PHE A 336 -4.76 7.31 4.24
CA PHE A 336 -5.73 6.89 3.23
C PHE A 336 -6.66 5.79 3.76
N CYS A 337 -6.13 4.74 4.38
CA CYS A 337 -6.91 3.65 4.94
C CYS A 337 -7.87 4.13 6.05
N GLU A 338 -7.45 5.10 6.86
CA GLU A 338 -8.28 5.70 7.90
C GLU A 338 -9.42 6.54 7.30
N ARG A 339 -9.13 7.41 6.33
CA ARG A 339 -10.12 8.28 5.68
C ARG A 339 -11.19 7.53 4.91
N ILE A 340 -10.85 6.42 4.26
CA ILE A 340 -11.85 5.59 3.57
C ILE A 340 -12.74 4.83 4.54
N GLY A 341 -12.27 4.62 5.77
CA GLY A 341 -13.03 3.94 6.83
C GLY A 341 -13.34 2.48 6.54
N VAL A 342 -14.28 1.93 7.31
CA VAL A 342 -14.71 0.53 7.24
C VAL A 342 -16.22 0.47 6.97
N ALA A 343 -16.61 -0.19 5.89
CA ALA A 343 -18.00 -0.33 5.45
C ALA A 343 -18.45 -1.80 5.37
N LYS A 344 -19.76 -2.03 5.40
CA LYS A 344 -20.40 -3.34 5.19
C LYS A 344 -20.87 -3.57 3.73
N SER A 345 -20.60 -2.62 2.85
CA SER A 345 -20.94 -2.73 1.42
C SER A 345 -19.75 -2.35 0.57
N ASN A 346 -19.53 -3.10 -0.51
CA ASN A 346 -18.46 -2.81 -1.45
C ASN A 346 -18.66 -1.45 -2.11
N SER A 347 -17.61 -0.67 -2.16
CA SER A 347 -17.53 0.62 -2.87
C SER A 347 -16.19 0.75 -3.56
N THR A 348 -16.15 1.57 -4.60
CA THR A 348 -14.90 1.92 -5.28
C THR A 348 -14.46 3.31 -4.84
N VAL A 349 -13.23 3.44 -4.43
CA VAL A 349 -12.60 4.70 -4.01
C VAL A 349 -11.78 5.25 -5.17
N ASP A 350 -11.89 6.55 -5.43
CA ASP A 350 -11.06 7.21 -6.44
C ASP A 350 -9.58 7.22 -6.01
N VAL A 351 -8.68 6.77 -6.90
CA VAL A 351 -7.23 6.79 -6.68
C VAL A 351 -6.71 8.19 -6.36
N ALA A 352 -7.39 9.23 -6.83
CA ALA A 352 -7.05 10.62 -6.52
C ALA A 352 -7.05 10.92 -5.02
N MET A 353 -7.86 10.20 -4.22
CA MET A 353 -7.85 10.31 -2.76
C MET A 353 -6.56 9.77 -2.15
N LEU A 354 -6.06 8.64 -2.65
CA LEU A 354 -4.76 8.09 -2.22
C LEU A 354 -3.63 9.06 -2.57
N GLU A 355 -3.63 9.59 -3.81
CA GLU A 355 -2.64 10.59 -4.23
C GLU A 355 -2.74 11.89 -3.42
N HIS A 356 -3.94 12.28 -2.98
CA HIS A 356 -4.13 13.43 -2.10
C HIS A 356 -3.43 13.22 -0.74
N CYS A 357 -3.63 12.07 -0.09
CA CYS A 357 -2.94 11.73 1.16
C CYS A 357 -1.41 11.76 0.99
N VAL A 358 -0.90 11.26 -0.13
CA VAL A 358 0.54 11.33 -0.45
C VAL A 358 1.02 12.78 -0.62
N ARG A 359 0.25 13.63 -1.31
CA ARG A 359 0.60 15.07 -1.46
C ARG A 359 0.62 15.80 -0.13
N GLU A 360 -0.35 15.56 0.74
CA GLU A 360 -0.40 16.19 2.06
C GLU A 360 0.83 15.81 2.89
N ASP A 361 1.15 14.53 2.98
CA ASP A 361 2.33 14.05 3.71
C ASP A 361 3.64 14.62 3.14
N LEU A 362 3.83 14.54 1.84
CA LEU A 362 5.05 15.03 1.18
C LEU A 362 5.14 16.57 1.20
N ASN A 363 4.02 17.29 1.17
CA ASN A 363 4.03 18.75 1.30
C ASN A 363 4.57 19.20 2.65
N GLU A 364 4.36 18.40 3.68
CA GLU A 364 4.86 18.69 5.02
C GLU A 364 6.31 18.26 5.21
N HIS A 365 6.73 17.14 4.58
CA HIS A 365 8.01 16.51 4.91
C HIS A 365 9.10 16.70 3.86
N ALA A 366 8.76 16.84 2.57
CA ALA A 366 9.73 16.85 1.48
C ALA A 366 10.48 18.20 1.38
N ALA A 367 11.80 18.13 1.34
CA ALA A 367 12.62 19.31 1.06
C ALA A 367 12.38 19.83 -0.38
N ARG A 368 12.34 21.14 -0.54
CA ARG A 368 12.11 21.80 -1.82
C ARG A 368 13.42 22.12 -2.50
N VAL A 369 13.60 21.58 -3.71
CA VAL A 369 14.81 21.74 -4.51
C VAL A 369 14.46 22.21 -5.92
N MET A 370 15.44 22.73 -6.63
CA MET A 370 15.31 23.11 -8.02
C MET A 370 15.83 22.00 -8.94
N ALA A 371 15.00 21.60 -9.88
CA ALA A 371 15.32 20.63 -10.92
C ALA A 371 14.61 21.07 -12.22
N VAL A 372 15.29 20.95 -13.32
CA VAL A 372 14.81 21.30 -14.67
C VAL A 372 14.78 20.02 -15.49
N LEU A 373 13.60 19.58 -15.87
CA LEU A 373 13.40 18.32 -16.58
C LEU A 373 13.72 18.44 -18.07
N HIS A 374 13.26 19.51 -18.69
CA HIS A 374 13.51 19.81 -20.11
C HIS A 374 14.31 21.09 -20.22
N PRO A 375 15.65 21.05 -20.13
CA PRO A 375 16.47 22.22 -19.99
C PRO A 375 16.49 23.09 -21.27
N LEU A 376 16.25 24.38 -21.10
CA LEU A 376 16.49 25.44 -22.06
C LEU A 376 17.56 26.37 -21.50
N LYS A 377 18.65 26.57 -22.25
CA LYS A 377 19.77 27.40 -21.83
C LYS A 377 19.41 28.88 -21.82
N VAL A 378 19.80 29.57 -20.77
CA VAL A 378 19.70 31.03 -20.60
C VAL A 378 21.10 31.59 -20.35
N VAL A 379 21.51 32.59 -21.13
CA VAL A 379 22.78 33.32 -20.95
C VAL A 379 22.49 34.73 -20.49
N LEU A 380 23.01 35.13 -19.35
CA LEU A 380 22.88 36.46 -18.78
C LEU A 380 24.02 37.35 -19.34
N THR A 381 23.72 38.15 -20.39
CA THR A 381 24.71 38.88 -21.18
C THR A 381 25.43 39.95 -20.37
N ASN A 382 24.82 40.52 -19.35
CA ASN A 382 25.37 41.54 -18.48
C ASN A 382 25.87 40.97 -17.14
N TYR A 383 25.92 39.63 -16.93
CA TYR A 383 26.54 38.99 -15.77
C TYR A 383 28.01 38.68 -16.10
N PRO A 384 28.98 38.99 -15.18
CA PRO A 384 30.40 38.74 -15.44
C PRO A 384 30.69 37.26 -15.74
N GLU A 385 31.57 36.98 -16.70
CA GLU A 385 31.87 35.61 -17.17
C GLU A 385 32.42 34.71 -16.08
N ASP A 386 33.39 35.22 -15.31
CA ASP A 386 34.12 34.47 -14.27
C ASP A 386 33.44 34.54 -12.89
N LYS A 387 32.26 35.15 -12.81
CA LYS A 387 31.56 35.29 -11.53
C LYS A 387 30.62 34.10 -11.28
N SER A 388 30.78 33.50 -10.11
CA SER A 388 29.77 32.61 -9.50
C SER A 388 29.46 33.15 -8.11
N GLU A 389 28.22 33.04 -7.69
CA GLU A 389 27.81 33.42 -6.33
C GLU A 389 26.86 32.36 -5.73
N GLU A 390 26.97 32.19 -4.42
CA GLU A 390 26.12 31.29 -3.64
C GLU A 390 24.88 32.05 -3.18
N LEU A 391 23.70 31.61 -3.64
CA LEU A 391 22.42 32.19 -3.25
C LEU A 391 21.74 31.32 -2.20
N LEU A 392 21.19 31.97 -1.17
CA LEU A 392 20.52 31.29 -0.07
C LEU A 392 19.12 30.87 -0.46
N ALA A 393 18.83 29.59 -0.45
CA ALA A 393 17.52 29.01 -0.72
C ALA A 393 16.94 28.30 0.51
N GLU A 394 15.64 28.44 0.73
CA GLU A 394 14.94 27.73 1.81
C GLU A 394 14.65 26.28 1.41
N ASN A 395 14.88 25.35 2.34
CA ASN A 395 14.58 23.94 2.14
C ASN A 395 13.09 23.65 2.32
N HIS A 396 12.44 24.34 3.26
CA HIS A 396 11.02 24.15 3.53
C HIS A 396 10.41 25.44 4.13
N PRO A 397 9.17 25.83 3.75
CA PRO A 397 8.57 27.09 4.20
C PRO A 397 8.22 27.12 5.68
N THR A 398 7.91 26.00 6.29
CA THR A 398 7.47 25.90 7.70
C THR A 398 8.47 25.16 8.58
N ARG A 399 9.17 24.16 8.05
CA ARG A 399 10.18 23.37 8.79
C ARG A 399 11.56 24.05 8.80
N GLY A 400 11.73 25.09 7.99
CA GLY A 400 12.98 25.82 7.89
C GLY A 400 14.08 25.03 7.17
N GLY A 401 15.31 25.28 7.55
CA GLY A 401 16.48 24.79 6.83
C GLY A 401 16.79 25.65 5.60
N LYS A 402 18.08 25.80 5.34
CA LYS A 402 18.58 26.60 4.22
C LYS A 402 19.75 25.88 3.56
N ARG A 403 19.96 26.15 2.30
CA ARG A 403 21.12 25.69 1.52
C ARG A 403 21.60 26.78 0.59
N TYR A 404 22.80 26.63 0.13
CA TYR A 404 23.36 27.49 -0.91
C TYR A 404 23.16 26.84 -2.28
N VAL A 405 22.75 27.67 -3.26
CA VAL A 405 22.58 27.26 -4.65
C VAL A 405 23.47 28.15 -5.50
N PRO A 406 24.38 27.59 -6.31
CA PRO A 406 25.28 28.36 -7.15
C PRO A 406 24.51 29.08 -8.26
N PHE A 407 24.86 30.34 -8.51
CA PHE A 407 24.31 31.16 -9.58
C PHE A 407 25.44 31.67 -10.47
N SER A 408 25.32 31.43 -11.75
CA SER A 408 26.35 31.77 -12.75
C SER A 408 25.73 32.51 -13.94
N ARG A 409 26.57 32.91 -14.90
CA ARG A 409 26.15 33.55 -16.15
C ARG A 409 25.23 32.66 -16.99
N GLU A 410 25.47 31.35 -17.01
CA GLU A 410 24.71 30.38 -17.75
C GLU A 410 23.80 29.58 -16.82
N LEU A 411 22.53 29.46 -17.19
CA LEU A 411 21.50 28.82 -16.41
C LEU A 411 20.66 27.89 -17.31
N TYR A 412 19.96 26.95 -16.69
CA TYR A 412 18.86 26.23 -17.32
C TYR A 412 17.54 26.59 -16.66
N ILE A 413 16.49 26.74 -17.49
CA ILE A 413 15.09 26.85 -17.09
C ILE A 413 14.29 25.75 -17.81
N GLU A 414 13.04 25.50 -17.40
CA GLU A 414 12.17 24.61 -18.16
C GLU A 414 11.87 25.20 -19.54
N ARG A 415 11.96 24.37 -20.58
CA ARG A 415 11.59 24.74 -21.95
C ARG A 415 10.17 25.29 -22.04
N GLU A 416 9.24 24.72 -21.27
CA GLU A 416 7.85 25.18 -21.18
C GLU A 416 7.69 26.56 -20.53
N ASP A 417 8.70 27.03 -19.82
CA ASP A 417 8.68 28.37 -19.20
C ASP A 417 9.00 29.50 -20.17
N PHE A 418 9.26 29.17 -21.45
CA PHE A 418 9.45 30.15 -22.52
C PHE A 418 8.50 29.90 -23.67
N MET A 419 7.96 31.00 -24.27
CA MET A 419 7.14 30.97 -25.46
C MET A 419 7.31 32.29 -26.22
N GLU A 420 7.55 32.21 -27.55
CA GLU A 420 7.72 33.42 -28.40
C GLU A 420 6.43 34.20 -28.57
N GLU A 421 5.34 33.49 -28.88
CA GLU A 421 4.01 34.06 -29.09
C GLU A 421 3.02 33.50 -28.05
N PRO A 422 3.09 33.97 -26.80
CA PRO A 422 2.28 33.42 -25.74
C PRO A 422 0.85 33.93 -25.73
N PRO A 423 -0.12 33.14 -25.24
CA PRO A 423 -1.48 33.60 -25.01
C PRO A 423 -1.53 34.64 -23.88
N LYS A 424 -2.62 35.43 -23.81
CA LYS A 424 -2.78 36.57 -22.86
C LYS A 424 -2.52 36.25 -21.38
N LYS A 425 -2.72 34.99 -20.94
CA LYS A 425 -2.55 34.55 -19.53
C LYS A 425 -1.25 33.79 -19.31
N PHE A 426 -0.26 33.89 -20.19
CA PHE A 426 1.04 33.26 -20.02
C PHE A 426 1.93 34.14 -19.13
N PHE A 427 2.08 33.77 -17.87
CA PHE A 427 2.88 34.51 -16.88
C PHE A 427 4.28 33.88 -16.69
N ARG A 428 4.95 33.60 -17.81
CA ARG A 428 6.30 33.04 -17.87
C ARG A 428 7.15 33.91 -18.81
N LEU A 429 8.35 33.47 -19.16
CA LEU A 429 9.29 34.24 -19.99
C LEU A 429 8.85 34.30 -21.47
N ARG A 430 9.02 35.44 -22.08
CA ARG A 430 8.76 35.70 -23.48
C ARG A 430 9.72 36.78 -24.02
N PRO A 431 9.88 36.98 -25.32
CA PRO A 431 10.67 38.07 -25.85
C PRO A 431 10.26 39.42 -25.25
N GLY A 432 11.25 40.19 -24.76
CA GLY A 432 11.05 41.46 -24.06
C GLY A 432 10.34 41.36 -22.71
N GLY A 433 9.98 40.17 -22.25
CA GLY A 433 9.30 39.92 -20.98
C GLY A 433 10.25 39.73 -19.81
N GLU A 434 9.74 40.02 -18.60
CA GLU A 434 10.49 39.87 -17.36
C GLU A 434 9.87 38.80 -16.48
N VAL A 435 10.75 38.01 -15.78
CA VAL A 435 10.38 37.04 -14.75
C VAL A 435 11.37 37.08 -13.62
N ARG A 436 10.95 36.65 -12.44
CA ARG A 436 11.86 36.41 -11.30
C ARG A 436 12.37 34.99 -11.34
N LEU A 437 13.67 34.83 -11.23
CA LEU A 437 14.29 33.56 -10.89
C LEU A 437 14.17 33.34 -9.36
N LYS A 438 13.65 32.18 -8.98
CA LYS A 438 13.39 31.86 -7.54
C LYS A 438 14.68 31.98 -6.73
N HIS A 439 14.64 32.69 -5.60
CA HIS A 439 15.78 33.01 -4.74
C HIS A 439 16.90 33.86 -5.37
N ALA A 440 16.75 34.31 -6.60
CA ALA A 440 17.76 35.04 -7.36
C ALA A 440 17.28 36.44 -7.80
N TYR A 441 17.38 36.72 -9.05
CA TYR A 441 17.18 38.02 -9.67
C TYR A 441 15.97 38.03 -10.59
N ILE A 442 15.56 39.23 -11.03
CA ILE A 442 14.68 39.43 -12.17
C ILE A 442 15.54 39.40 -13.42
N ILE A 443 15.08 38.67 -14.45
CA ILE A 443 15.68 38.60 -15.77
C ILE A 443 14.71 39.08 -16.85
N LYS A 444 15.23 39.59 -17.96
CA LYS A 444 14.49 40.01 -19.14
C LYS A 444 15.08 39.34 -20.36
N CYS A 445 14.23 38.73 -21.21
CA CYS A 445 14.66 38.13 -22.47
C CYS A 445 14.84 39.21 -23.54
N GLU A 446 16.06 39.34 -24.05
CA GLU A 446 16.41 40.31 -25.07
C GLU A 446 16.50 39.68 -26.49
N GLU A 447 16.99 38.43 -26.58
CA GLU A 447 17.22 37.74 -27.83
C GLU A 447 16.92 36.24 -27.71
N VAL A 448 16.39 35.66 -28.80
CA VAL A 448 16.13 34.22 -28.93
C VAL A 448 17.07 33.65 -29.98
N VAL A 449 17.89 32.68 -29.58
CA VAL A 449 18.83 32.00 -30.48
C VAL A 449 18.23 30.67 -30.93
N LYS A 450 18.26 30.46 -32.25
CA LYS A 450 17.71 29.24 -32.88
C LYS A 450 18.79 28.53 -33.69
N ASP A 451 18.63 27.22 -33.82
CA ASP A 451 19.44 26.42 -34.71
C ASP A 451 18.98 26.53 -36.19
N GLU A 452 19.66 25.82 -37.09
CA GLU A 452 19.36 25.79 -38.53
C GLU A 452 17.96 25.24 -38.84
N LYS A 453 17.34 24.50 -37.90
CA LYS A 453 15.99 23.93 -38.02
C LYS A 453 14.91 24.86 -37.46
N GLY A 454 15.32 26.00 -36.87
CA GLY A 454 14.41 26.95 -36.25
C GLY A 454 14.04 26.60 -34.80
N GLU A 455 14.65 25.57 -34.20
CA GLU A 455 14.45 25.19 -32.80
C GLU A 455 15.21 26.13 -31.87
N ILE A 456 14.58 26.53 -30.78
CA ILE A 456 15.17 27.42 -29.78
C ILE A 456 16.22 26.65 -28.98
N THR A 457 17.46 27.13 -29.04
CA THR A 457 18.62 26.52 -28.35
C THR A 457 19.08 27.32 -27.15
N GLU A 458 18.93 28.66 -27.17
CA GLU A 458 19.42 29.54 -26.12
C GLU A 458 18.58 30.82 -26.06
N LEU A 459 18.42 31.36 -24.86
CA LEU A 459 17.86 32.67 -24.60
C LEU A 459 18.95 33.60 -24.07
N ARG A 460 19.13 34.77 -24.71
CA ARG A 460 19.99 35.83 -24.19
C ARG A 460 19.17 36.79 -23.37
N CYS A 461 19.50 36.89 -22.11
CA CYS A 461 18.77 37.70 -21.15
C CYS A 461 19.70 38.70 -20.45
N THR A 462 19.12 39.75 -19.93
CA THR A 462 19.77 40.63 -18.96
C THR A 462 19.18 40.37 -17.60
N TYR A 463 20.01 40.55 -16.51
CA TYR A 463 19.53 40.51 -15.15
C TYR A 463 19.54 41.90 -14.53
N ASP A 464 18.68 42.15 -13.55
CA ASP A 464 18.63 43.37 -12.75
C ASP A 464 19.36 43.13 -11.43
N PRO A 465 20.59 43.67 -11.24
CA PRO A 465 21.40 43.45 -10.03
C PRO A 465 20.72 43.88 -8.73
N GLU A 466 19.90 44.95 -8.78
CA GLU A 466 19.19 45.49 -7.63
C GLU A 466 18.04 44.62 -7.17
N SER A 467 17.55 43.74 -8.03
CA SER A 467 16.41 42.87 -7.78
C SER A 467 16.72 41.60 -6.99
N LYS A 468 17.95 41.45 -6.47
CA LYS A 468 18.39 40.28 -5.69
C LYS A 468 17.40 39.96 -4.57
N SER A 469 17.00 38.71 -4.46
CA SER A 469 16.11 38.24 -3.40
C SER A 469 16.73 38.53 -2.02
N GLY A 470 15.97 39.20 -1.15
CA GLY A 470 16.45 39.68 0.15
C GLY A 470 17.18 41.03 0.10
N GLY A 471 17.38 41.64 -1.07
CA GLY A 471 17.98 42.98 -1.26
C GLY A 471 16.95 44.11 -1.19
N SER A 472 17.42 45.37 -1.42
CA SER A 472 16.60 46.59 -1.30
C SER A 472 15.42 46.64 -2.29
N ALA A 473 15.59 46.11 -3.51
CA ALA A 473 14.56 46.05 -4.54
C ALA A 473 13.92 44.64 -4.70
N ALA A 474 14.09 43.76 -3.71
CA ALA A 474 13.52 42.40 -3.71
C ALA A 474 12.01 42.38 -3.91
N ASN A 475 11.31 43.45 -3.49
CA ASN A 475 9.84 43.59 -3.57
C ASN A 475 9.34 44.08 -4.93
N ARG A 476 10.21 44.31 -5.92
CA ARG A 476 9.78 44.63 -7.28
C ARG A 476 8.93 43.52 -7.85
N LYS A 477 7.66 43.85 -8.14
CA LYS A 477 6.66 42.86 -8.59
C LYS A 477 6.83 42.54 -10.07
N VAL A 478 7.00 41.27 -10.40
CA VAL A 478 6.84 40.68 -11.74
C VAL A 478 5.82 39.54 -11.67
N LYS A 479 5.16 39.25 -12.79
CA LYS A 479 4.03 38.32 -12.79
C LYS A 479 4.45 36.84 -12.72
N GLY A 480 5.69 36.51 -13.09
CA GLY A 480 6.18 35.12 -13.16
C GLY A 480 7.36 34.87 -12.24
N THR A 481 7.42 33.70 -11.63
CA THR A 481 8.61 33.20 -10.93
C THR A 481 8.95 31.82 -11.48
N LEU A 482 10.19 31.64 -11.95
CA LEU A 482 10.72 30.41 -12.51
C LEU A 482 11.71 29.77 -11.56
N HIS A 483 11.76 28.44 -11.56
CA HIS A 483 12.90 27.71 -11.02
C HIS A 483 13.99 27.57 -12.10
N TRP A 484 15.19 27.29 -11.66
CA TRP A 484 16.37 27.29 -12.51
C TRP A 484 17.50 26.49 -11.84
N VAL A 485 18.52 26.14 -12.61
CA VAL A 485 19.80 25.62 -12.09
C VAL A 485 20.97 26.27 -12.84
N SER A 486 22.12 26.42 -12.17
CA SER A 486 23.37 26.88 -12.80
C SER A 486 23.84 25.85 -13.82
N ALA A 487 24.13 26.26 -15.05
CA ALA A 487 24.58 25.34 -16.10
C ALA A 487 25.96 24.75 -15.80
N ASN A 488 26.82 25.52 -15.08
CA ASN A 488 28.16 25.09 -14.74
C ASN A 488 28.21 24.04 -13.62
N ASP A 489 27.22 24.08 -12.73
CA ASP A 489 27.24 23.30 -11.48
C ASP A 489 26.14 22.21 -11.43
N ALA A 490 25.17 22.27 -12.34
CA ALA A 490 24.06 21.32 -12.37
C ALA A 490 24.54 19.89 -12.62
N LEU A 491 23.88 18.94 -11.97
CA LEU A 491 24.11 17.51 -12.16
C LEU A 491 23.11 16.95 -13.16
N ASP A 492 23.58 15.99 -13.96
CA ASP A 492 22.70 15.20 -14.79
C ASP A 492 21.88 14.20 -13.97
N ALA A 493 20.62 14.04 -14.33
CA ALA A 493 19.73 13.09 -13.68
C ALA A 493 18.80 12.43 -14.69
N GLU A 494 18.48 11.17 -14.44
CA GLU A 494 17.34 10.49 -15.06
C GLU A 494 16.09 10.73 -14.22
N VAL A 495 15.00 11.14 -14.86
CA VAL A 495 13.71 11.34 -14.19
C VAL A 495 12.67 10.44 -14.84
N ARG A 496 11.99 9.64 -14.03
CA ARG A 496 10.95 8.71 -14.45
C ARG A 496 9.58 9.26 -14.07
N LEU A 497 8.76 9.54 -15.07
CA LEU A 497 7.40 10.00 -14.89
C LEU A 497 6.44 8.83 -15.08
N TYR A 498 5.76 8.45 -14.00
CA TYR A 498 4.80 7.35 -14.02
C TYR A 498 3.38 7.85 -14.15
N ASP A 499 2.59 7.16 -14.98
CA ASP A 499 1.15 7.31 -15.12
C ASP A 499 0.45 5.98 -14.79
N TYR A 500 -0.87 5.94 -14.87
CA TYR A 500 -1.64 4.73 -14.60
C TYR A 500 -1.36 3.64 -15.64
N LEU A 501 -1.35 2.38 -15.18
CA LEU A 501 -1.17 1.22 -16.06
C LEU A 501 -2.34 1.02 -17.01
N LEU A 502 -3.56 1.39 -16.62
CA LEU A 502 -4.77 1.26 -17.43
C LEU A 502 -5.12 2.58 -18.12
N LYS A 503 -5.65 2.51 -19.33
CA LYS A 503 -6.12 3.68 -20.09
C LYS A 503 -7.36 4.31 -19.47
N THR A 504 -8.28 3.48 -18.94
CA THR A 504 -9.56 3.89 -18.34
C THR A 504 -9.92 3.01 -17.13
N ASP A 505 -10.84 3.49 -16.28
CA ASP A 505 -11.22 2.85 -15.01
C ASP A 505 -11.90 1.48 -15.14
N ASN A 506 -12.51 1.17 -16.30
CA ASN A 506 -13.38 0.01 -16.46
C ASN A 506 -12.72 -1.17 -17.19
N GLU A 507 -11.45 -1.06 -17.55
CA GLU A 507 -10.78 -2.04 -18.41
C GLU A 507 -10.27 -3.27 -17.68
N GLU A 508 -10.27 -3.28 -16.34
CA GLU A 508 -9.91 -4.48 -15.57
C GLU A 508 -10.85 -5.67 -15.82
N THR A 509 -12.09 -5.40 -16.24
CA THR A 509 -13.12 -6.43 -16.47
C THR A 509 -13.08 -7.04 -17.87
N THR A 510 -12.30 -6.50 -18.80
CA THR A 510 -12.21 -7.01 -20.17
C THR A 510 -11.50 -8.38 -20.24
N ALA A 511 -11.91 -9.22 -21.18
CA ALA A 511 -11.30 -10.54 -21.40
C ALA A 511 -9.82 -10.43 -21.79
N ASP A 512 -9.46 -9.36 -22.49
CA ASP A 512 -8.07 -9.01 -22.86
C ASP A 512 -7.67 -7.68 -22.18
N PHE A 513 -7.28 -7.76 -20.91
CA PHE A 513 -6.86 -6.57 -20.16
C PHE A 513 -5.47 -6.04 -20.62
N ILE A 514 -4.66 -6.87 -21.27
CA ILE A 514 -3.36 -6.45 -21.81
C ILE A 514 -3.54 -5.38 -22.90
N ALA A 515 -4.57 -5.51 -23.75
CA ALA A 515 -4.90 -4.48 -24.74
C ALA A 515 -5.33 -3.16 -24.11
N SER A 516 -5.76 -3.18 -22.85
CA SER A 516 -6.17 -2.01 -22.08
C SER A 516 -5.00 -1.26 -21.43
N LEU A 517 -3.79 -1.81 -21.48
CA LEU A 517 -2.62 -1.18 -20.89
C LEU A 517 -2.28 0.15 -21.58
N ASN A 518 -1.92 1.13 -20.77
CA ASN A 518 -1.47 2.44 -21.23
C ASN A 518 -0.01 2.36 -21.71
N PRO A 519 0.27 2.48 -23.02
CA PRO A 519 1.63 2.41 -23.55
C PRO A 519 2.52 3.58 -23.09
N HIS A 520 1.90 4.66 -22.58
CA HIS A 520 2.58 5.85 -22.09
C HIS A 520 2.61 5.91 -20.57
N SER A 521 2.43 4.77 -19.89
CA SER A 521 2.45 4.68 -18.42
C SER A 521 3.81 4.97 -17.78
N LEU A 522 4.87 5.06 -18.57
CA LEU A 522 6.22 5.45 -18.15
C LEU A 522 6.87 6.32 -19.24
N GLU A 523 7.29 7.51 -18.85
CA GLU A 523 8.17 8.38 -19.61
C GLU A 523 9.50 8.48 -18.86
N VAL A 524 10.61 8.26 -19.58
CA VAL A 524 11.97 8.40 -19.02
C VAL A 524 12.62 9.62 -19.65
N ILE A 525 12.94 10.60 -18.81
CA ILE A 525 13.64 11.82 -19.20
C ILE A 525 15.12 11.64 -18.85
N GLU A 526 15.94 11.55 -19.87
CA GLU A 526 17.38 11.55 -19.73
C GLU A 526 17.93 12.98 -19.86
N GLY A 527 18.93 13.33 -19.04
CA GLY A 527 19.57 14.64 -19.09
C GLY A 527 18.80 15.79 -18.43
N ALA A 528 17.87 15.49 -17.53
CA ALA A 528 17.34 16.47 -16.61
C ALA A 528 18.49 17.08 -15.79
N LYS A 529 18.37 18.36 -15.42
CA LYS A 529 19.41 19.11 -14.68
C LYS A 529 18.92 19.41 -13.27
N VAL A 530 19.67 18.97 -12.28
CA VAL A 530 19.32 19.15 -10.86
C VAL A 530 20.40 19.94 -10.12
N GLU A 531 20.03 20.64 -9.06
CA GLU A 531 20.98 21.42 -8.26
C GLU A 531 22.02 20.54 -7.57
N PRO A 532 23.25 21.01 -7.34
CA PRO A 532 24.36 20.20 -6.82
C PRO A 532 24.17 19.69 -5.40
N SER A 533 23.23 20.26 -4.62
CA SER A 533 22.91 19.74 -3.28
C SER A 533 22.41 18.29 -3.29
N LEU A 534 21.97 17.79 -4.46
CA LEU A 534 21.49 16.42 -4.65
C LEU A 534 22.60 15.39 -4.95
N ALA A 535 23.86 15.80 -5.05
CA ALA A 535 25.00 14.93 -5.36
C ALA A 535 25.18 13.72 -4.42
N ARG A 536 24.76 13.87 -3.16
CA ARG A 536 24.90 12.83 -2.11
C ARG A 536 23.56 12.41 -1.52
N THR A 537 22.51 12.45 -2.34
CA THR A 537 21.20 12.02 -1.91
C THR A 537 21.16 10.49 -1.71
N ALA A 538 20.40 10.05 -0.72
CA ALA A 538 20.23 8.62 -0.43
C ALA A 538 18.95 8.08 -1.06
N GLU A 539 18.95 6.79 -1.39
CA GLU A 539 17.74 6.07 -1.81
C GLU A 539 16.56 6.35 -0.86
N GLY A 540 15.37 6.49 -1.42
CA GLY A 540 14.14 6.73 -0.66
C GLY A 540 13.96 8.15 -0.14
N THR A 541 14.93 9.05 -0.35
CA THR A 541 14.79 10.46 0.04
C THR A 541 13.78 11.17 -0.88
N HIS A 542 12.86 11.90 -0.26
CA HIS A 542 11.80 12.64 -0.97
C HIS A 542 12.15 14.11 -1.14
N TYR A 543 11.84 14.63 -2.33
CA TYR A 543 11.98 16.03 -2.68
C TYR A 543 10.74 16.57 -3.38
N GLN A 544 10.43 17.85 -3.15
CA GLN A 544 9.59 18.60 -4.05
C GLN A 544 10.49 19.28 -5.08
N PHE A 545 10.41 18.87 -6.35
CA PHE A 545 10.95 19.65 -7.45
C PHE A 545 10.01 20.83 -7.65
N LEU A 546 10.52 22.03 -7.36
CA LEU A 546 9.72 23.25 -7.34
C LEU A 546 8.92 23.43 -8.62
N ARG A 547 7.60 23.68 -8.49
CA ARG A 547 6.64 23.86 -9.58
C ARG A 547 6.34 22.61 -10.43
N THR A 548 7.02 21.48 -10.18
CA THR A 548 6.93 20.26 -11.00
C THR A 548 6.16 19.15 -10.30
N GLY A 549 6.59 18.72 -9.12
CA GLY A 549 5.98 17.59 -8.42
C GLY A 549 6.77 17.12 -7.22
N TYR A 550 6.36 15.99 -6.67
CA TYR A 550 7.11 15.27 -5.63
C TYR A 550 7.83 14.09 -6.26
N PHE A 551 9.06 13.91 -5.86
CA PHE A 551 9.97 12.90 -6.39
C PHE A 551 10.68 12.17 -5.26
N VAL A 552 11.05 10.93 -5.53
CA VAL A 552 11.85 10.08 -4.63
C VAL A 552 13.10 9.60 -5.35
N VAL A 553 14.18 9.47 -4.63
CA VAL A 553 15.42 8.87 -5.15
C VAL A 553 15.23 7.37 -5.31
N ASP A 554 15.34 6.88 -6.55
CA ASP A 554 15.19 5.45 -6.86
C ASP A 554 16.41 4.64 -6.44
N LYS A 555 16.21 3.35 -6.14
CA LYS A 555 17.27 2.38 -5.82
C LYS A 555 18.30 2.18 -6.95
N ASP A 556 17.96 2.57 -8.19
CA ASP A 556 18.87 2.51 -9.34
C ASP A 556 19.88 3.66 -9.33
N THR A 557 19.78 4.63 -8.38
CA THR A 557 20.73 5.71 -8.20
C THR A 557 22.11 5.18 -7.85
N ARG A 558 23.14 5.75 -8.51
CA ARG A 558 24.55 5.47 -8.28
C ARG A 558 25.31 6.80 -8.24
N PRO A 559 26.56 6.83 -7.76
CA PRO A 559 27.35 8.07 -7.68
C PRO A 559 27.50 8.82 -9.00
N ASP A 560 27.47 8.09 -10.13
CA ASP A 560 27.58 8.61 -11.50
C ASP A 560 26.24 8.77 -12.21
N ARG A 561 25.12 8.36 -11.59
CA ARG A 561 23.78 8.37 -12.19
C ARG A 561 22.71 8.59 -11.14
N LEU A 562 22.20 9.80 -11.05
CA LEU A 562 21.05 10.12 -10.22
C LEU A 562 19.74 9.69 -10.93
N VAL A 563 18.88 8.98 -10.22
CA VAL A 563 17.59 8.52 -10.73
C VAL A 563 16.47 8.93 -9.78
N PHE A 564 15.48 9.65 -10.30
CA PHE A 564 14.32 10.11 -9.54
C PHE A 564 13.02 9.58 -10.12
N ASN A 565 12.17 9.04 -9.26
CA ASN A 565 10.81 8.64 -9.61
C ASN A 565 9.83 9.74 -9.22
N ARG A 566 8.93 10.14 -10.15
CA ARG A 566 7.82 11.01 -9.80
C ARG A 566 6.82 10.24 -8.95
N VAL A 567 6.59 10.72 -7.73
CA VAL A 567 5.59 10.18 -6.81
C VAL A 567 4.20 10.64 -7.24
N VAL A 568 3.95 11.95 -7.16
CA VAL A 568 2.71 12.62 -7.58
C VAL A 568 3.01 14.03 -8.09
N GLY A 569 2.13 14.54 -8.96
CA GLY A 569 2.17 15.94 -9.40
C GLY A 569 1.69 16.91 -8.32
N LEU A 570 1.93 18.21 -8.51
CA LEU A 570 1.46 19.27 -7.58
C LEU A 570 -0.04 19.53 -7.66
N LYS A 571 -0.66 19.27 -8.81
CA LYS A 571 -2.11 19.50 -8.98
C LYS A 571 -2.87 18.42 -8.21
N ASP A 572 -3.72 18.88 -7.31
CA ASP A 572 -4.65 18.04 -6.58
C ASP A 572 -6.01 18.01 -7.28
N SER A 573 -6.35 16.86 -7.85
CA SER A 573 -7.65 16.64 -8.49
C SER A 573 -8.75 16.35 -7.46
N TRP A 574 -8.42 15.74 -6.34
CA TRP A 574 -9.35 15.42 -5.27
C TRP A 574 -9.86 16.65 -4.53
N GLY A 575 -8.97 17.61 -4.23
CA GLY A 575 -9.35 18.86 -3.57
C GLY A 575 -10.36 19.70 -4.37
N LYS A 576 -10.46 19.48 -5.69
CA LYS A 576 -11.42 20.18 -6.56
C LYS A 576 -12.82 19.55 -6.57
N VAL A 577 -12.95 18.30 -6.15
CA VAL A 577 -14.25 17.58 -6.10
C VAL A 577 -15.04 17.98 -4.86
N LYS A 578 -14.39 18.49 -3.83
CA LYS A 578 -15.00 18.95 -2.56
C LYS A 578 -15.34 20.45 -2.50
N GLY A 579 -14.97 21.23 -3.50
CA GLY A 579 -15.29 22.67 -3.66
C GLY A 579 -16.39 22.89 -4.73
#